data_73b6397d0c5a158c21771be180f41225
#
_entry.id   73b6397d0c5a158c21771be180f41225
#
_cell.length_a   1.000
_cell.length_b   1.000
_cell.length_c   1.000
_cell.angle_alpha   90.00
_cell.angle_beta   90.00
_cell.angle_gamma   90.00
#
_symmetry.space_group_name_H-M   'P 1'
#
loop_
_entity.id
_entity.type
_entity.pdbx_description
1 polymer ?
#
loop_
_entity_poly.entity_id
_entity_poly.type
_entity_poly.pdbx_seq_one_letter_code
_entity_poly.pdbx_strand_id
1 'polypeptide(L)'
;FDPVLCELVYLWFSNKENIILDPFSGGSVRGIVASKLERNYIGMDLSKRQIETNRGQAKNVCESHTPVWNVGDSRKIDLLEAEADLVFSCPPYHNLEVYSEDDKDISNMDWEEFLPAYREIISKSVGMLKDDRFACFVVSEIRDKKTGLCRNFVDETKKAFQDAGAFLYNDAVLINVAGTLPIRTPRHFKANRKMGRMHQNVLVFVKGDPVKATENAGEIEVAEMEEMFGEINELAEAEN
;
A
#
# COMPACT_ATOMS: atom_id res chain seq x y z
N PHE A 1 8.28 -2.78 -5.28
CA PHE A 1 7.59 -1.62 -4.71
C PHE A 1 8.58 -0.44 -4.62
N ASP A 2 8.10 0.79 -4.69
CA ASP A 2 8.94 1.99 -4.67
C ASP A 2 9.42 2.29 -3.24
N PRO A 3 10.75 2.33 -2.96
CA PRO A 3 11.28 2.61 -1.63
C PRO A 3 11.04 4.06 -1.18
N VAL A 4 11.02 5.03 -2.10
CA VAL A 4 10.76 6.44 -1.77
C VAL A 4 9.33 6.62 -1.30
N LEU A 5 8.35 5.96 -1.95
CA LEU A 5 6.98 5.97 -1.47
C LEU A 5 6.85 5.35 -0.06
N CYS A 6 7.60 4.26 0.21
CA CYS A 6 7.62 3.68 1.55
C CYS A 6 8.14 4.67 2.59
N GLU A 7 9.24 5.33 2.29
CA GLU A 7 9.86 6.33 3.15
C GLU A 7 8.89 7.46 3.46
N LEU A 8 8.28 8.06 2.44
CA LEU A 8 7.29 9.12 2.61
C LEU A 8 6.09 8.69 3.48
N VAL A 9 5.52 7.51 3.21
CA VAL A 9 4.39 7.00 4.00
C VAL A 9 4.77 6.80 5.46
N TYR A 10 5.96 6.24 5.73
CA TYR A 10 6.40 6.01 7.11
C TYR A 10 6.71 7.31 7.85
N LEU A 11 7.37 8.27 7.19
CA LEU A 11 7.68 9.57 7.79
C LEU A 11 6.43 10.40 8.08
N TRP A 12 5.41 10.32 7.22
CA TRP A 12 4.21 11.15 7.36
C TRP A 12 3.14 10.55 8.27
N PHE A 13 3.06 9.22 8.38
CA PHE A 13 1.94 8.53 9.04
C PHE A 13 2.34 7.60 10.17
N SER A 14 3.61 7.59 10.56
CA SER A 14 4.09 6.82 11.71
C SER A 14 5.31 7.46 12.37
N ASN A 15 5.58 7.09 13.62
CA ASN A 15 6.76 7.49 14.36
C ASN A 15 7.76 6.33 14.51
N LYS A 16 8.99 6.62 14.97
CA LYS A 16 9.95 5.59 15.39
C LYS A 16 9.31 4.64 16.40
N GLU A 17 9.75 3.39 16.40
CA GLU A 17 9.24 2.29 17.24
C GLU A 17 7.79 1.87 16.94
N ASN A 18 7.06 2.58 16.08
CA ASN A 18 5.70 2.21 15.70
C ASN A 18 5.65 0.86 14.99
N ILE A 19 4.55 0.13 15.19
CA ILE A 19 4.29 -1.16 14.56
C ILE A 19 3.55 -0.93 13.23
N ILE A 20 4.17 -1.37 12.15
CA ILE A 20 3.63 -1.33 10.80
C ILE A 20 3.07 -2.72 10.45
N LEU A 21 1.78 -2.80 10.14
CA LEU A 21 1.14 -4.02 9.70
C LEU A 21 0.94 -4.02 8.18
N ASP A 22 1.37 -5.09 7.52
CA ASP A 22 1.25 -5.26 6.07
C ASP A 22 0.59 -6.60 5.72
N PRO A 23 -0.71 -6.59 5.41
CA PRO A 23 -1.46 -7.81 5.09
C PRO A 23 -1.12 -8.42 3.72
N PHE A 24 -0.42 -7.70 2.84
CA PHE A 24 -0.02 -8.18 1.51
C PHE A 24 1.46 -7.88 1.28
N SER A 25 2.32 -8.48 2.13
CA SER A 25 3.70 -8.04 2.26
C SER A 25 4.55 -8.22 1.00
N GLY A 26 4.28 -9.21 0.16
CA GLY A 26 5.01 -9.41 -1.08
C GLY A 26 6.53 -9.35 -0.88
N GLY A 27 7.20 -8.47 -1.66
CA GLY A 27 8.65 -8.30 -1.58
C GLY A 27 9.13 -7.55 -0.33
N SER A 28 10.45 -7.54 -0.12
CA SER A 28 11.11 -7.07 1.11
C SER A 28 11.13 -5.54 1.32
N VAL A 29 10.84 -4.74 0.29
CA VAL A 29 11.10 -3.29 0.29
C VAL A 29 10.41 -2.59 1.45
N ARG A 30 9.10 -2.78 1.66
CA ARG A 30 8.35 -2.12 2.74
C ARG A 30 8.93 -2.47 4.11
N GLY A 31 9.27 -3.72 4.35
CA GLY A 31 9.87 -4.14 5.61
C GLY A 31 11.29 -3.57 5.83
N ILE A 32 12.13 -3.58 4.79
CA ILE A 32 13.50 -3.05 4.88
C ILE A 32 13.49 -1.54 5.12
N VAL A 33 12.65 -0.79 4.41
CA VAL A 33 12.53 0.67 4.63
C VAL A 33 12.00 0.98 6.03
N ALA A 34 11.00 0.23 6.52
CA ALA A 34 10.52 0.36 7.89
C ALA A 34 11.65 0.17 8.91
N SER A 35 12.46 -0.90 8.74
CA SER A 35 13.64 -1.17 9.58
C SER A 35 14.66 -0.02 9.56
N LYS A 36 14.99 0.50 8.39
CA LYS A 36 15.95 1.63 8.25
C LYS A 36 15.46 2.91 8.89
N LEU A 37 14.16 3.08 8.97
CA LEU A 37 13.52 4.22 9.64
C LEU A 37 13.15 3.92 11.11
N GLU A 38 13.68 2.85 11.70
CA GLU A 38 13.45 2.47 13.10
C GLU A 38 11.96 2.16 13.43
N ARG A 39 11.22 1.53 12.48
CA ARG A 39 9.86 1.03 12.69
C ARG A 39 9.86 -0.50 12.79
N ASN A 40 8.94 -1.04 13.56
CA ASN A 40 8.73 -2.47 13.75
C ASN A 40 7.74 -2.99 12.71
N TYR A 41 8.22 -3.74 11.72
CA TYR A 41 7.38 -4.21 10.62
C TYR A 41 6.91 -5.65 10.85
N ILE A 42 5.61 -5.87 10.65
CA ILE A 42 4.95 -7.18 10.69
C ILE A 42 4.20 -7.37 9.38
N GLY A 43 4.66 -8.29 8.56
CA GLY A 43 4.02 -8.62 7.28
C GLY A 43 3.51 -10.05 7.23
N MET A 44 2.49 -10.28 6.41
CA MET A 44 1.99 -11.62 6.06
C MET A 44 1.94 -11.80 4.55
N ASP A 45 2.36 -12.96 4.09
CA ASP A 45 2.26 -13.37 2.69
C ASP A 45 2.06 -14.88 2.59
N LEU A 46 1.30 -15.31 1.59
CA LEU A 46 1.03 -16.71 1.35
C LEU A 46 2.27 -17.47 0.84
N SER A 47 3.15 -16.79 0.10
CA SER A 47 4.32 -17.36 -0.54
C SER A 47 5.47 -17.58 0.44
N LYS A 48 5.65 -18.82 0.90
CA LYS A 48 6.80 -19.21 1.72
C LYS A 48 8.14 -18.86 1.06
N ARG A 49 8.27 -19.07 -0.25
CA ARG A 49 9.49 -18.74 -1.01
C ARG A 49 9.78 -17.24 -0.94
N GLN A 50 8.76 -16.39 -1.11
CA GLN A 50 8.93 -14.95 -1.03
C GLN A 50 9.39 -14.51 0.36
N ILE A 51 8.76 -15.04 1.41
CA ILE A 51 9.13 -14.75 2.81
C ILE A 51 10.57 -15.18 3.12
N GLU A 52 11.00 -16.36 2.68
CA GLU A 52 12.38 -16.83 2.86
C GLU A 52 13.38 -15.88 2.15
N THR A 53 13.04 -15.43 0.94
CA THR A 53 13.86 -14.46 0.20
C THR A 53 13.94 -13.12 0.95
N ASN A 54 12.81 -12.60 1.44
CA ASN A 54 12.76 -11.34 2.20
C ASN A 54 13.64 -11.41 3.46
N ARG A 55 13.53 -12.51 4.23
CA ARG A 55 14.36 -12.75 5.42
C ARG A 55 15.85 -12.82 5.08
N GLY A 56 16.19 -13.45 3.95
CA GLY A 56 17.56 -13.50 3.46
C GLY A 56 18.12 -12.11 3.11
N GLN A 57 17.33 -11.29 2.44
CA GLN A 57 17.72 -9.91 2.09
C GLN A 57 17.87 -9.03 3.34
N ALA A 58 16.93 -9.10 4.28
CA ALA A 58 16.96 -8.32 5.51
C ALA A 58 18.20 -8.60 6.36
N LYS A 59 18.68 -9.84 6.45
CA LYS A 59 19.89 -10.21 7.18
C LYS A 59 21.13 -9.44 6.72
N ASN A 60 21.18 -9.04 5.45
CA ASN A 60 22.32 -8.34 4.87
C ASN A 60 22.21 -6.81 4.98
N VAL A 61 21.02 -6.29 5.29
CA VAL A 61 20.73 -4.85 5.19
C VAL A 61 20.24 -4.27 6.50
N CYS A 62 19.49 -5.03 7.31
CA CYS A 62 18.90 -4.54 8.56
C CYS A 62 19.83 -4.85 9.73
N GLU A 63 20.24 -3.82 10.47
CA GLU A 63 21.08 -3.91 11.66
C GLU A 63 20.24 -3.96 12.95
N SER A 64 19.09 -3.26 12.95
CA SER A 64 18.11 -3.21 14.01
C SER A 64 16.70 -3.33 13.42
N HIS A 65 15.66 -3.40 14.25
CA HIS A 65 14.25 -3.43 13.82
C HIS A 65 14.00 -4.44 12.68
N THR A 66 14.58 -5.65 12.84
CA THR A 66 14.49 -6.69 11.81
C THR A 66 13.02 -6.99 11.49
N PRO A 67 12.60 -6.84 10.22
CA PRO A 67 11.22 -7.07 9.85
C PRO A 67 10.76 -8.50 10.12
N VAL A 68 9.56 -8.66 10.63
CA VAL A 68 8.93 -9.96 10.86
C VAL A 68 7.98 -10.27 9.72
N TRP A 69 8.30 -11.30 8.94
CA TRP A 69 7.42 -11.81 7.89
C TRP A 69 6.84 -13.17 8.29
N ASN A 70 5.53 -13.31 8.17
CA ASN A 70 4.77 -14.50 8.49
C ASN A 70 4.26 -15.16 7.21
N VAL A 71 4.44 -16.47 7.09
CA VAL A 71 3.83 -17.25 6.01
C VAL A 71 2.41 -17.60 6.41
N GLY A 72 1.43 -17.13 5.65
CA GLY A 72 0.03 -17.42 5.97
C GLY A 72 -0.96 -16.75 5.06
N ASP A 73 -2.20 -17.16 5.22
CA ASP A 73 -3.36 -16.56 4.58
C ASP A 73 -3.77 -15.30 5.36
N SER A 74 -3.75 -14.14 4.72
CA SER A 74 -4.03 -12.85 5.35
C SER A 74 -5.48 -12.71 5.85
N ARG A 75 -6.38 -13.61 5.46
CA ARG A 75 -7.70 -13.74 6.12
C ARG A 75 -7.60 -14.20 7.58
N LYS A 76 -6.40 -14.59 8.03
CA LYS A 76 -6.08 -14.99 9.40
C LYS A 76 -5.05 -14.07 10.05
N ILE A 77 -4.89 -12.85 9.55
CA ILE A 77 -3.88 -11.91 10.05
C ILE A 77 -4.10 -11.52 11.51
N ASP A 78 -5.34 -11.52 11.95
CA ASP A 78 -5.76 -11.29 13.33
C ASP A 78 -5.15 -12.28 14.34
N LEU A 79 -4.73 -13.47 13.90
CA LEU A 79 -4.02 -14.44 14.75
C LEU A 79 -2.60 -14.00 15.14
N LEU A 80 -2.07 -12.92 14.54
CA LEU A 80 -0.77 -12.36 14.94
C LEU A 80 -0.86 -11.57 16.26
N GLU A 81 -2.06 -11.28 16.76
CA GLU A 81 -2.32 -10.61 18.04
C GLU A 81 -1.52 -9.31 18.22
N ALA A 82 -1.24 -8.59 17.14
CA ALA A 82 -0.49 -7.34 17.14
C ALA A 82 -1.44 -6.14 17.14
N GLU A 83 -1.07 -5.09 17.86
CA GLU A 83 -1.73 -3.77 17.79
C GLU A 83 -0.89 -2.84 16.91
N ALA A 84 -1.37 -2.54 15.70
CA ALA A 84 -0.65 -1.74 14.73
C ALA A 84 -0.82 -0.24 14.95
N ASP A 85 0.25 0.52 14.69
CA ASP A 85 0.24 1.99 14.65
C ASP A 85 0.00 2.52 13.24
N LEU A 86 0.34 1.73 12.21
CA LEU A 86 0.04 2.01 10.82
C LEU A 86 -0.25 0.71 10.07
N VAL A 87 -1.29 0.69 9.25
CA VAL A 87 -1.48 -0.36 8.23
C VAL A 87 -0.99 0.20 6.90
N PHE A 88 0.03 -0.41 6.29
CA PHE A 88 0.51 0.02 4.98
C PHE A 88 0.69 -1.16 4.04
N SER A 89 -0.03 -1.15 2.91
CA SER A 89 0.00 -2.27 1.98
C SER A 89 -0.31 -1.88 0.53
N CYS A 90 0.00 -2.83 -0.35
CA CYS A 90 -0.39 -2.81 -1.76
C CYS A 90 -0.97 -4.19 -2.09
N PRO A 91 -2.28 -4.32 -2.21
CA PRO A 91 -2.95 -5.60 -2.43
C PRO A 91 -2.71 -6.12 -3.85
N PRO A 92 -2.91 -7.43 -4.09
CA PRO A 92 -2.94 -7.98 -5.44
C PRO A 92 -4.11 -7.37 -6.23
N TYR A 93 -3.87 -7.12 -7.51
CA TYR A 93 -4.89 -6.57 -8.43
C TYR A 93 -5.73 -7.69 -9.05
N HIS A 94 -6.41 -8.49 -8.22
CA HIS A 94 -7.22 -9.61 -8.68
C HIS A 94 -6.41 -10.48 -9.66
N ASN A 95 -6.98 -10.89 -10.78
CA ASN A 95 -6.36 -11.76 -11.78
C ASN A 95 -5.43 -11.03 -12.79
N LEU A 96 -4.94 -9.82 -12.52
CA LEU A 96 -3.95 -9.17 -13.38
C LEU A 96 -2.60 -9.87 -13.31
N GLU A 97 -2.21 -10.29 -12.12
CA GLU A 97 -1.00 -11.04 -11.84
C GLU A 97 -1.38 -12.27 -11.00
N VAL A 98 -0.96 -13.44 -11.44
CA VAL A 98 -1.12 -14.69 -10.69
C VAL A 98 0.18 -14.94 -9.95
N TYR A 99 0.13 -14.97 -8.62
CA TYR A 99 1.33 -15.05 -7.78
C TYR A 99 1.66 -16.51 -7.37
N SER A 100 0.66 -17.38 -7.30
CA SER A 100 0.86 -18.79 -6.96
C SER A 100 -0.25 -19.67 -7.55
N GLU A 101 -0.10 -21.00 -7.41
CA GLU A 101 -1.15 -21.99 -7.74
C GLU A 101 -1.96 -22.40 -6.51
N ASP A 102 -1.78 -21.74 -5.35
CA ASP A 102 -2.51 -22.06 -4.12
C ASP A 102 -3.96 -21.54 -4.21
N ASP A 103 -4.91 -22.39 -3.89
CA ASP A 103 -6.36 -22.06 -3.89
C ASP A 103 -6.69 -20.93 -2.86
N LYS A 104 -5.80 -20.67 -1.89
CA LYS A 104 -5.93 -19.59 -0.93
C LYS A 104 -5.47 -18.24 -1.48
N ASP A 105 -4.74 -18.25 -2.60
CA ASP A 105 -4.29 -17.03 -3.25
C ASP A 105 -5.48 -16.29 -3.85
N ILE A 106 -5.82 -15.14 -3.25
CA ILE A 106 -6.98 -14.35 -3.69
C ILE A 106 -6.83 -13.86 -5.14
N SER A 107 -5.61 -13.82 -5.70
CA SER A 107 -5.40 -13.48 -7.11
C SER A 107 -5.92 -14.56 -8.08
N ASN A 108 -6.12 -15.78 -7.61
CA ASN A 108 -6.67 -16.90 -8.39
C ASN A 108 -8.20 -16.98 -8.34
N MET A 109 -8.81 -16.30 -7.38
CA MET A 109 -10.27 -16.32 -7.18
C MET A 109 -10.98 -15.59 -8.32
N ASP A 110 -12.22 -15.92 -8.59
CA ASP A 110 -13.06 -15.04 -9.40
C ASP A 110 -13.44 -13.76 -8.62
N TRP A 111 -14.06 -12.80 -9.31
CA TRP A 111 -14.33 -11.50 -8.68
C TRP A 111 -15.30 -11.59 -7.50
N GLU A 112 -16.27 -12.47 -7.60
CA GLU A 112 -17.31 -12.71 -6.61
C GLU A 112 -16.74 -13.33 -5.32
N GLU A 113 -15.67 -14.08 -5.42
CA GLU A 113 -14.93 -14.67 -4.30
C GLU A 113 -13.80 -13.74 -3.80
N PHE A 114 -13.09 -13.08 -4.73
CA PHE A 114 -12.01 -12.16 -4.42
C PHE A 114 -12.48 -11.00 -3.51
N LEU A 115 -13.57 -10.35 -3.87
CA LEU A 115 -13.99 -9.13 -3.19
C LEU A 115 -14.38 -9.36 -1.72
N PRO A 116 -15.14 -10.40 -1.35
CA PRO A 116 -15.37 -10.73 0.06
C PRO A 116 -14.08 -11.06 0.83
N ALA A 117 -13.18 -11.85 0.25
CA ALA A 117 -11.90 -12.20 0.88
C ALA A 117 -11.02 -10.95 1.11
N TYR A 118 -10.94 -10.06 0.10
CA TYR A 118 -10.24 -8.78 0.20
C TYR A 118 -10.81 -7.88 1.31
N ARG A 119 -12.14 -7.76 1.38
CA ARG A 119 -12.84 -6.99 2.43
C ARG A 119 -12.63 -7.59 3.82
N GLU A 120 -12.59 -8.91 3.95
CA GLU A 120 -12.29 -9.59 5.21
C GLU A 120 -10.89 -9.24 5.72
N ILE A 121 -9.88 -9.27 4.82
CA ILE A 121 -8.50 -8.93 5.16
C ILE A 121 -8.41 -7.47 5.62
N ILE A 122 -9.05 -6.53 4.92
CA ILE A 122 -9.10 -5.12 5.32
C ILE A 122 -9.76 -4.97 6.68
N SER A 123 -10.92 -5.58 6.89
CA SER A 123 -11.67 -5.50 8.15
C SER A 123 -10.83 -5.97 9.34
N LYS A 124 -10.12 -7.10 9.20
CA LYS A 124 -9.23 -7.62 10.23
C LYS A 124 -8.03 -6.71 10.45
N SER A 125 -7.43 -6.18 9.39
CA SER A 125 -6.29 -5.26 9.49
C SER A 125 -6.68 -3.95 10.20
N VAL A 126 -7.87 -3.40 9.90
CA VAL A 126 -8.41 -2.23 10.60
C VAL A 126 -8.78 -2.56 12.05
N GLY A 127 -9.24 -3.79 12.32
CA GLY A 127 -9.46 -4.28 13.69
C GLY A 127 -8.20 -4.27 14.53
N MET A 128 -7.04 -4.59 13.93
CA MET A 128 -5.72 -4.58 14.59
C MET A 128 -5.09 -3.18 14.65
N LEU A 129 -5.58 -2.22 13.86
CA LEU A 129 -5.12 -0.83 13.90
C LEU A 129 -5.66 -0.17 15.18
N LYS A 130 -4.78 0.46 15.96
CA LYS A 130 -5.17 1.27 17.13
C LYS A 130 -6.10 2.41 16.71
N ASP A 131 -6.89 2.91 17.64
CA ASP A 131 -7.67 4.13 17.41
C ASP A 131 -6.72 5.34 17.27
N ASP A 132 -7.19 6.36 16.57
CA ASP A 132 -6.44 7.58 16.28
C ASP A 132 -5.11 7.26 15.53
N ARG A 133 -5.23 6.45 14.46
CA ARG A 133 -4.13 6.02 13.59
C ARG A 133 -4.54 6.01 12.12
N PHE A 134 -3.53 5.97 11.27
CA PHE A 134 -3.70 5.94 9.82
C PHE A 134 -3.56 4.54 9.22
N ALA A 135 -4.22 4.33 8.08
CA ALA A 135 -3.96 3.22 7.18
C ALA A 135 -3.71 3.75 5.77
N CYS A 136 -2.76 3.19 5.04
CA CYS A 136 -2.40 3.61 3.69
C CYS A 136 -2.41 2.42 2.73
N PHE A 137 -3.18 2.51 1.64
CA PHE A 137 -3.24 1.48 0.60
C PHE A 137 -2.92 2.07 -0.76
N VAL A 138 -2.00 1.41 -1.47
CA VAL A 138 -1.65 1.77 -2.85
C VAL A 138 -2.44 0.88 -3.79
N VAL A 139 -3.38 1.45 -4.52
CA VAL A 139 -4.29 0.72 -5.39
C VAL A 139 -4.45 1.40 -6.75
N SER A 140 -4.87 0.65 -7.75
CA SER A 140 -5.22 1.19 -9.06
C SER A 140 -6.52 0.56 -9.55
N GLU A 141 -7.23 1.29 -10.39
CA GLU A 141 -8.41 0.73 -11.06
C GLU A 141 -8.04 -0.42 -11.98
N ILE A 142 -8.81 -1.48 -11.93
CA ILE A 142 -8.65 -2.66 -12.77
C ILE A 142 -9.83 -2.83 -13.71
N ARG A 143 -9.59 -3.51 -14.83
CA ARG A 143 -10.63 -3.81 -15.81
C ARG A 143 -10.88 -5.31 -15.88
N ASP A 144 -12.16 -5.64 -15.97
CA ASP A 144 -12.58 -6.99 -16.33
C ASP A 144 -11.99 -7.37 -17.71
N LYS A 145 -11.34 -8.55 -17.76
CA LYS A 145 -10.68 -9.02 -18.99
C LYS A 145 -11.67 -9.37 -20.11
N LYS A 146 -12.90 -9.78 -19.76
CA LYS A 146 -13.92 -10.20 -20.72
C LYS A 146 -14.70 -9.01 -21.28
N THR A 147 -15.19 -8.15 -20.39
CA THR A 147 -16.04 -7.02 -20.77
C THR A 147 -15.26 -5.75 -21.07
N GLY A 148 -14.06 -5.58 -20.48
CA GLY A 148 -13.25 -4.38 -20.55
C GLY A 148 -13.76 -3.23 -19.67
N LEU A 149 -14.81 -3.42 -18.90
CA LEU A 149 -15.36 -2.43 -17.97
C LEU A 149 -14.48 -2.33 -16.72
N CYS A 150 -14.51 -1.18 -16.05
CA CYS A 150 -13.84 -1.00 -14.76
C CYS A 150 -14.55 -1.81 -13.67
N ARG A 151 -13.77 -2.40 -12.76
CA ARG A 151 -14.27 -3.16 -11.60
C ARG A 151 -14.56 -2.25 -10.40
N ASN A 152 -14.26 -0.95 -10.52
CA ASN A 152 -14.37 0.03 -9.43
C ASN A 152 -13.53 -0.36 -8.19
N PHE A 153 -12.35 -0.96 -8.41
CA PHE A 153 -11.54 -1.52 -7.33
C PHE A 153 -11.07 -0.46 -6.32
N VAL A 154 -10.81 0.76 -6.79
CA VAL A 154 -10.48 1.90 -5.91
C VAL A 154 -11.65 2.23 -4.99
N ASP A 155 -12.88 2.28 -5.51
CA ASP A 155 -14.08 2.58 -4.72
C ASP A 155 -14.45 1.40 -3.79
N GLU A 156 -14.26 0.15 -4.25
CA GLU A 156 -14.43 -1.03 -3.41
C GLU A 156 -13.45 -1.04 -2.24
N THR A 157 -12.21 -0.57 -2.44
CA THR A 157 -11.23 -0.40 -1.36
C THR A 157 -11.69 0.67 -0.37
N LYS A 158 -12.11 1.84 -0.86
CA LYS A 158 -12.64 2.92 0.01
C LYS A 158 -13.82 2.43 0.84
N LYS A 159 -14.73 1.69 0.22
CA LYS A 159 -15.88 1.13 0.92
C LYS A 159 -15.49 0.06 1.95
N ALA A 160 -14.54 -0.81 1.64
CA ALA A 160 -14.08 -1.83 2.58
C ALA A 160 -13.48 -1.22 3.85
N PHE A 161 -12.69 -0.16 3.74
CA PHE A 161 -12.16 0.57 4.89
C PHE A 161 -13.26 1.29 5.67
N GLN A 162 -14.20 1.95 4.99
CA GLN A 162 -15.33 2.62 5.62
C GLN A 162 -16.20 1.63 6.40
N ASP A 163 -16.54 0.48 5.82
CA ASP A 163 -17.32 -0.58 6.46
C ASP A 163 -16.58 -1.15 7.68
N ALA A 164 -15.24 -1.10 7.70
CA ALA A 164 -14.38 -1.52 8.81
C ALA A 164 -14.17 -0.42 9.89
N GLY A 165 -14.67 0.80 9.69
CA GLY A 165 -14.56 1.89 10.65
C GLY A 165 -13.36 2.81 10.46
N ALA A 166 -12.69 2.76 9.31
CA ALA A 166 -11.65 3.71 8.93
C ALA A 166 -12.08 4.53 7.71
N PHE A 167 -12.01 5.84 7.79
CA PHE A 167 -12.58 6.75 6.78
C PHE A 167 -11.52 7.36 5.90
N LEU A 168 -11.83 7.52 4.60
CA LEU A 168 -10.91 8.15 3.65
C LEU A 168 -10.55 9.56 4.13
N TYR A 169 -9.25 9.82 4.21
CA TYR A 169 -8.69 11.09 4.65
C TYR A 169 -7.91 11.80 3.53
N ASN A 170 -7.06 11.06 2.79
CA ASN A 170 -6.36 11.59 1.61
C ASN A 170 -6.48 10.61 0.44
N ASP A 171 -6.52 11.16 -0.79
CA ASP A 171 -6.45 10.42 -2.06
C ASP A 171 -5.37 11.08 -2.94
N ALA A 172 -4.14 10.64 -2.77
CA ALA A 172 -3.01 11.13 -3.54
C ALA A 172 -2.79 10.30 -4.80
N VAL A 173 -2.16 10.89 -5.81
CA VAL A 173 -1.86 10.25 -7.09
C VAL A 173 -0.37 9.98 -7.17
N LEU A 174 0.00 8.69 -7.26
CA LEU A 174 1.35 8.25 -7.59
C LEU A 174 1.48 8.13 -9.11
N ILE A 175 2.28 8.98 -9.72
CA ILE A 175 2.54 8.93 -11.16
C ILE A 175 3.64 7.92 -11.44
N ASN A 176 3.32 6.89 -12.22
CA ASN A 176 4.27 5.88 -12.65
C ASN A 176 5.00 6.30 -13.94
N VAL A 177 6.19 5.75 -14.15
CA VAL A 177 6.91 5.93 -15.42
C VAL A 177 6.07 5.40 -16.58
N ALA A 178 5.99 6.18 -17.66
CA ALA A 178 5.17 5.84 -18.84
C ALA A 178 5.54 4.50 -19.50
N GLY A 179 6.83 4.13 -19.46
CA GLY A 179 7.32 2.87 -20.04
C GLY A 179 6.87 2.67 -21.47
N THR A 180 6.24 1.52 -21.75
CA THR A 180 5.70 1.17 -23.09
C THR A 180 4.29 1.69 -23.33
N LEU A 181 3.68 2.42 -22.41
CA LEU A 181 2.31 2.89 -22.49
C LEU A 181 2.06 3.76 -23.75
N PRO A 182 2.91 4.73 -24.11
CA PRO A 182 2.73 5.54 -25.30
C PRO A 182 2.66 4.72 -26.60
N ILE A 183 3.36 3.60 -26.67
CA ILE A 183 3.38 2.70 -27.83
C ILE A 183 2.09 1.88 -27.91
N ARG A 184 1.56 1.43 -26.77
CA ARG A 184 0.38 0.55 -26.71
C ARG A 184 -0.95 1.29 -26.76
N THR A 185 -1.01 2.49 -26.20
CA THR A 185 -2.25 3.27 -26.07
C THR A 185 -2.92 3.58 -27.41
N PRO A 186 -2.24 4.01 -28.49
CA PRO A 186 -2.89 4.33 -29.76
C PRO A 186 -3.65 3.14 -30.34
N ARG A 187 -3.08 1.94 -30.27
CA ARG A 187 -3.72 0.70 -30.74
C ARG A 187 -5.01 0.40 -29.96
N HIS A 188 -4.93 0.47 -28.62
CA HIS A 188 -6.09 0.22 -27.76
C HIS A 188 -7.16 1.29 -27.93
N PHE A 189 -6.76 2.56 -28.04
CA PHE A 189 -7.70 3.65 -28.24
C PHE A 189 -8.41 3.53 -29.58
N LYS A 190 -7.70 3.21 -30.67
CA LYS A 190 -8.30 2.99 -31.99
C LYS A 190 -9.30 1.83 -31.97
N ALA A 191 -8.97 0.71 -31.29
CA ALA A 191 -9.81 -0.48 -31.30
C ALA A 191 -11.07 -0.34 -30.43
N ASN A 192 -10.98 0.30 -29.25
CA ASN A 192 -12.07 0.27 -28.28
C ASN A 192 -12.13 1.51 -27.34
N ARG A 193 -11.46 2.60 -27.72
CA ARG A 193 -11.40 3.86 -26.95
C ARG A 193 -10.86 3.73 -25.55
N LYS A 194 -10.05 2.69 -25.24
CA LYS A 194 -9.38 2.56 -23.95
C LYS A 194 -8.23 3.54 -23.86
N MET A 195 -8.31 4.40 -22.86
CA MET A 195 -7.22 5.31 -22.48
C MET A 195 -6.19 4.58 -21.63
N GLY A 196 -4.93 5.00 -21.72
CA GLY A 196 -3.88 4.53 -20.83
C GLY A 196 -4.01 5.12 -19.43
N ARG A 197 -3.60 4.35 -18.40
CA ARG A 197 -3.48 4.83 -17.02
C ARG A 197 -2.01 4.82 -16.63
N MET A 198 -1.52 5.93 -16.09
CA MET A 198 -0.13 6.11 -15.63
C MET A 198 -0.02 6.39 -14.15
N HIS A 199 -1.08 6.14 -13.39
CA HIS A 199 -1.11 6.44 -11.97
C HIS A 199 -1.71 5.31 -11.16
N GLN A 200 -1.34 5.30 -9.88
CA GLN A 200 -2.00 4.57 -8.81
C GLN A 200 -2.55 5.58 -7.80
N ASN A 201 -3.56 5.19 -7.05
CA ASN A 201 -4.07 5.96 -5.94
C ASN A 201 -3.34 5.54 -4.66
N VAL A 202 -2.87 6.50 -3.89
CA VAL A 202 -2.37 6.32 -2.55
C VAL A 202 -3.48 6.78 -1.62
N LEU A 203 -4.28 5.83 -1.15
CA LEU A 203 -5.44 6.09 -0.30
C LEU A 203 -5.00 6.06 1.15
N VAL A 204 -5.20 7.17 1.86
CA VAL A 204 -4.95 7.27 3.29
C VAL A 204 -6.27 7.33 4.03
N PHE A 205 -6.45 6.45 4.98
CA PHE A 205 -7.62 6.37 5.85
C PHE A 205 -7.23 6.70 7.27
N VAL A 206 -8.18 7.20 8.04
CA VAL A 206 -8.03 7.44 9.48
C VAL A 206 -9.08 6.63 10.24
N LYS A 207 -8.65 5.93 11.29
CA LYS A 207 -9.51 5.31 12.29
C LYS A 207 -9.52 6.22 13.53
N GLY A 208 -10.67 6.75 13.90
CA GLY A 208 -10.81 7.69 15.01
C GLY A 208 -10.64 9.16 14.63
N ASP A 209 -10.00 9.93 15.49
CA ASP A 209 -9.82 11.37 15.36
C ASP A 209 -8.57 11.73 14.53
N PRO A 210 -8.70 12.46 13.41
CA PRO A 210 -7.56 12.79 12.55
C PRO A 210 -6.53 13.74 13.22
N VAL A 211 -6.93 14.59 14.15
CA VAL A 211 -6.01 15.48 14.87
C VAL A 211 -5.12 14.66 15.78
N LYS A 212 -5.72 13.76 16.59
CA LYS A 212 -4.98 12.85 17.44
C LYS A 212 -4.11 11.87 16.63
N ALA A 213 -4.60 11.40 15.47
CA ALA A 213 -3.83 10.56 14.58
C ALA A 213 -2.57 11.27 14.08
N THR A 214 -2.66 12.57 13.78
CA THR A 214 -1.52 13.41 13.40
C THR A 214 -0.54 13.59 14.56
N GLU A 215 -1.03 13.89 15.77
CA GLU A 215 -0.19 13.97 16.98
C GLU A 215 0.56 12.66 17.24
N ASN A 216 -0.13 11.53 17.07
CA ASN A 216 0.45 10.20 17.27
C ASN A 216 1.45 9.79 16.17
N ALA A 217 1.33 10.32 14.96
CA ALA A 217 2.29 10.12 13.88
C ALA A 217 3.61 10.87 14.13
N GLY A 218 3.62 11.88 15.00
CA GLY A 218 4.79 12.67 15.37
C GLY A 218 5.02 13.87 14.46
N GLU A 219 6.09 14.60 14.74
CA GLU A 219 6.48 15.78 13.95
C GLU A 219 7.16 15.32 12.65
N ILE A 220 6.84 16.04 11.56
CA ILE A 220 7.53 15.89 10.29
C ILE A 220 8.72 16.85 10.32
N GLU A 221 9.90 16.38 9.96
CA GLU A 221 11.06 17.25 9.73
C GLU A 221 10.81 18.06 8.45
N VAL A 222 10.29 19.28 8.61
CA VAL A 222 9.85 20.16 7.51
C VAL A 222 11.03 20.85 6.82
N ALA A 223 12.21 20.92 7.43
CA ALA A 223 13.37 21.66 6.91
C ALA A 223 13.76 21.25 5.47
N GLU A 224 13.76 19.96 5.16
CA GLU A 224 14.06 19.49 3.80
C GLU A 224 12.93 19.82 2.79
N MET A 225 11.68 19.91 3.26
CA MET A 225 10.55 20.30 2.40
C MET A 225 10.55 21.79 2.08
N GLU A 226 10.91 22.65 3.02
CA GLU A 226 11.03 24.09 2.78
C GLU A 226 12.17 24.42 1.80
N GLU A 227 13.32 23.72 1.90
CA GLU A 227 14.40 23.84 0.92
C GLU A 227 13.95 23.38 -0.48
N MET A 228 13.30 22.25 -0.59
CA MET A 228 12.82 21.72 -1.88
C MET A 228 11.73 22.61 -2.52
N PHE A 229 10.81 23.18 -1.73
CA PHE A 229 9.81 24.11 -2.24
C PHE A 229 10.40 25.49 -2.50
N GLY A 230 11.44 25.91 -1.77
CA GLY A 230 12.20 27.13 -2.02
C GLY A 230 12.88 27.10 -3.38
N GLU A 231 13.59 26.04 -3.70
CA GLU A 231 14.23 25.81 -5.01
C GLU A 231 13.21 25.79 -6.17
N ILE A 232 12.05 25.17 -5.98
CA ILE A 232 10.98 25.16 -7.00
C ILE A 232 10.43 26.56 -7.27
N ASN A 233 10.25 27.36 -6.22
CA ASN A 233 9.78 28.74 -6.35
C ASN A 233 10.81 29.63 -7.03
N GLU A 234 12.11 29.50 -6.72
CA GLU A 234 13.18 30.23 -7.36
C GLU A 234 13.31 29.88 -8.87
N LEU A 235 13.12 28.58 -9.22
CA LEU A 235 13.09 28.17 -10.62
C LEU A 235 11.88 28.72 -11.38
N ALA A 236 10.71 28.76 -10.75
CA ALA A 236 9.49 29.31 -11.35
C ALA A 236 9.55 30.85 -11.51
N GLU A 237 10.26 31.57 -10.63
CA GLU A 237 10.52 33.01 -10.76
C GLU A 237 11.58 33.34 -11.81
N ALA A 238 12.54 32.45 -12.04
CA ALA A 238 13.59 32.63 -13.05
C ALA A 238 13.10 32.42 -14.50
N GLU A 239 11.98 31.75 -14.70
CA GLU A 239 11.35 31.52 -16.02
C GLU A 239 10.33 32.63 -16.43
N ASN A 240 10.05 33.60 -15.58
CA ASN A 240 9.20 34.77 -15.86
C ASN A 240 10.01 36.04 -16.05
#